data_5866d2d0685538a9acc1945b776e4bb1
#
_entry.id   5866d2d0685538a9acc1945b776e4bb1
#
_cell.length_a   1.000
_cell.length_b   1.000
_cell.length_c   1.000
_cell.angle_alpha   90.00
_cell.angle_beta   90.00
_cell.angle_gamma   90.00
#
_symmetry.space_group_name_H-M   'P 1'
#
loop_
_entity.id
_entity.type
_entity.pdbx_description
1 polymer ?
#
loop_
_entity_poly.entity_id
_entity_poly.type
_entity_poly.pdbx_seq_one_letter_code
_entity_poly.pdbx_strand_id
1 'polypeptide(L)'
;MARRKNVSGIARDALAFILEASRSTHPHEFAGLLRSDGRLISEVVLVPGTTSDEGSARMLLDMMPLDMSIVGSVHSHPVRDLRFSEADIDMFGAKGYYNIIVAYPYTDKDWVCYSPDGEKVSLPVVEADQ
;
A
#
# COMPACT_ATOMS: atom_id res chain seq x y z
N MET A 1 18.90 -11.64 -11.66
CA MET A 1 17.62 -12.11 -11.21
C MET A 1 17.02 -11.16 -10.17
N ALA A 2 15.79 -10.81 -10.39
CA ALA A 2 15.14 -9.93 -9.42
C ALA A 2 14.91 -10.67 -8.12
N ARG A 3 15.26 -10.05 -7.03
CA ARG A 3 15.06 -10.63 -5.72
C ARG A 3 13.86 -9.96 -5.08
N ARG A 4 12.94 -10.78 -4.57
CA ARG A 4 11.82 -10.25 -3.84
C ARG A 4 12.33 -9.54 -2.60
N LYS A 5 11.81 -8.35 -2.36
CA LYS A 5 12.13 -7.63 -1.14
C LYS A 5 11.25 -8.17 -0.03
N ASN A 6 11.88 -8.59 1.04
CA ASN A 6 11.15 -9.17 2.15
C ASN A 6 11.13 -8.19 3.30
N VAL A 7 9.95 -8.00 3.87
CA VAL A 7 9.82 -7.23 5.09
C VAL A 7 9.22 -8.13 6.15
N SER A 8 9.50 -7.80 7.40
CA SER A 8 9.00 -8.58 8.53
C SER A 8 7.60 -8.15 8.94
N GLY A 9 7.19 -6.97 8.53
CA GLY A 9 5.87 -6.48 8.88
C GLY A 9 5.73 -5.02 8.51
N ILE A 10 4.70 -4.39 9.06
CA ILE A 10 4.46 -2.97 8.85
C ILE A 10 4.53 -2.26 10.20
N ALA A 11 5.22 -1.13 10.22
CA ALA A 11 5.32 -0.33 11.43
C ALA A 11 3.93 0.18 11.80
N ARG A 12 3.60 0.15 13.10
CA ARG A 12 2.30 0.60 13.56
C ARG A 12 2.01 2.03 13.13
N ASP A 13 3.01 2.90 13.17
CA ASP A 13 2.82 4.29 12.78
C ASP A 13 2.50 4.41 11.29
N ALA A 14 3.10 3.57 10.47
CA ALA A 14 2.81 3.59 9.04
C ALA A 14 1.36 3.16 8.78
N LEU A 15 0.91 2.11 9.45
CA LEU A 15 -0.47 1.67 9.31
C LEU A 15 -1.43 2.73 9.81
N ALA A 16 -1.12 3.34 10.96
CA ALA A 16 -1.98 4.39 11.50
C ALA A 16 -2.10 5.56 10.52
N PHE A 17 -1.00 5.92 9.87
CA PHE A 17 -1.03 6.98 8.87
C PHE A 17 -1.94 6.60 7.69
N ILE A 18 -1.82 5.36 7.23
CA ILE A 18 -2.64 4.88 6.11
C ILE A 18 -4.12 4.98 6.46
N LEU A 19 -4.49 4.52 7.64
CA LEU A 19 -5.89 4.53 8.06
C LEU A 19 -6.41 5.95 8.19
N GLU A 20 -5.61 6.82 8.77
CA GLU A 20 -6.03 8.21 8.96
C GLU A 20 -6.13 8.93 7.62
N ALA A 21 -5.18 8.71 6.72
CA ALA A 21 -5.23 9.34 5.40
C ALA A 21 -6.46 8.86 4.64
N SER A 22 -6.79 7.57 4.77
CA SER A 22 -7.97 7.02 4.10
C SER A 22 -9.25 7.67 4.63
N ARG A 23 -9.33 7.88 5.94
CA ARG A 23 -10.49 8.58 6.52
C ARG A 23 -10.58 10.01 6.02
N SER A 24 -9.44 10.68 5.94
CA SER A 24 -9.41 12.10 5.56
C SER A 24 -9.82 12.32 4.11
N THR A 25 -9.55 11.36 3.25
CA THR A 25 -9.88 11.51 1.83
C THR A 25 -11.25 10.96 1.49
N HIS A 26 -11.85 10.17 2.38
CA HIS A 26 -13.16 9.58 2.13
C HIS A 26 -14.16 10.66 1.72
N PRO A 27 -14.99 10.46 0.71
CA PRO A 27 -15.22 9.22 -0.06
C PRO A 27 -14.32 9.04 -1.25
N HIS A 28 -13.29 9.84 -1.39
CA HIS A 28 -12.33 9.66 -2.47
C HIS A 28 -11.32 8.62 -2.07
N GLU A 29 -10.70 7.99 -3.05
CA GLU A 29 -9.71 6.96 -2.80
C GLU A 29 -8.37 7.59 -2.45
N PHE A 30 -7.71 7.00 -1.48
CA PHE A 30 -6.35 7.36 -1.11
C PHE A 30 -5.40 6.38 -1.79
N ALA A 31 -4.27 6.85 -2.26
CA ALA A 31 -3.26 5.99 -2.86
C ALA A 31 -1.86 6.47 -2.50
N GLY A 32 -0.96 5.52 -2.38
CA GLY A 32 0.42 5.82 -2.07
C GLY A 32 1.33 4.64 -2.34
N LEU A 33 2.61 4.84 -2.12
CA LEU A 33 3.61 3.81 -2.26
C LEU A 33 4.18 3.47 -0.89
N LEU A 34 4.53 2.22 -0.71
CA LEU A 34 5.05 1.73 0.56
C LEU A 34 6.56 1.68 0.50
N ARG A 35 7.20 2.27 1.50
CA ARG A 35 8.66 2.30 1.60
C ARG A 35 9.11 1.51 2.82
N SER A 36 10.15 0.72 2.63
CA SER A 36 10.70 -0.11 3.70
C SER A 36 12.02 0.48 4.18
N ASP A 37 12.27 0.32 5.48
CA ASP A 37 13.57 0.69 6.05
C ASP A 37 14.55 -0.48 6.00
N GLY A 38 14.21 -1.53 5.26
CA GLY A 38 15.01 -2.75 5.18
C GLY A 38 14.46 -3.87 6.04
N ARG A 39 13.57 -3.57 6.96
CA ARG A 39 12.96 -4.56 7.85
C ARG A 39 11.46 -4.43 7.90
N LEU A 40 10.96 -3.21 8.05
CA LEU A 40 9.53 -2.96 8.15
C LEU A 40 9.11 -1.98 7.06
N ILE A 41 7.85 -2.06 6.66
CA ILE A 41 7.25 -0.99 5.91
C ILE A 41 7.08 0.16 6.89
N SER A 42 7.82 1.24 6.68
CA SER A 42 7.95 2.30 7.68
C SER A 42 7.41 3.63 7.23
N GLU A 43 7.20 3.81 5.93
CA GLU A 43 6.76 5.10 5.40
C GLU A 43 5.83 4.91 4.23
N VAL A 44 4.99 5.91 4.00
CA VAL A 44 4.11 5.94 2.84
C VAL A 44 4.46 7.19 2.04
N VAL A 45 4.74 6.98 0.75
CA VAL A 45 5.00 8.08 -0.16
C VAL A 45 3.68 8.42 -0.83
N LEU A 46 3.21 9.64 -0.61
CA LEU A 46 1.93 10.04 -1.15
C LEU A 46 2.00 10.22 -2.65
N VAL A 47 0.91 9.87 -3.32
CA VAL A 47 0.78 10.12 -4.75
C VAL A 47 0.44 11.59 -4.93
N PRO A 48 1.28 12.35 -5.61
CA PRO A 48 1.00 13.77 -5.78
C PRO A 48 -0.15 13.99 -6.75
N GLY A 49 -0.73 15.18 -6.67
CA GLY A 49 -1.70 15.59 -7.67
C GLY A 49 -3.11 15.27 -7.36
N THR A 50 -3.43 14.89 -6.25
CA THR A 50 -4.79 14.96 -5.78
C THR A 50 -5.77 13.94 -6.27
N THR A 51 -5.68 13.41 -7.45
CA THR A 51 -6.58 12.34 -7.78
C THR A 51 -5.91 11.07 -7.34
N SER A 52 -6.50 10.48 -6.35
CA SER A 52 -5.93 9.28 -5.78
C SER A 52 -6.58 8.10 -6.45
N ASP A 53 -6.27 7.89 -7.70
CA ASP A 53 -6.78 6.72 -8.39
C ASP A 53 -5.64 5.79 -8.74
N GLU A 54 -6.01 4.59 -9.16
CA GLU A 54 -5.03 3.56 -9.43
C GLU A 54 -4.13 3.90 -10.60
N GLY A 55 -4.67 4.64 -11.56
CA GLY A 55 -3.88 5.05 -12.70
C GLY A 55 -2.76 5.99 -12.29
N SER A 56 -3.07 6.92 -11.39
CA SER A 56 -2.05 7.85 -10.91
C SER A 56 -0.99 7.13 -10.12
N ALA A 57 -1.38 6.19 -9.28
CA ALA A 57 -0.41 5.43 -8.49
C ALA A 57 0.49 4.60 -9.40
N ARG A 58 -0.10 3.99 -10.42
CA ARG A 58 0.68 3.19 -11.35
C ARG A 58 1.66 4.06 -12.13
N MET A 59 1.22 5.23 -12.55
CA MET A 59 2.10 6.14 -13.26
C MET A 59 3.28 6.53 -12.38
N LEU A 60 3.04 6.81 -11.12
CA LEU A 60 4.11 7.16 -10.20
C LEU A 60 5.10 6.02 -10.06
N LEU A 61 4.60 4.79 -9.93
CA LEU A 61 5.47 3.63 -9.87
C LEU A 61 6.34 3.51 -11.11
N ASP A 62 5.75 3.72 -12.29
CA ASP A 62 6.47 3.58 -13.54
C ASP A 62 7.52 4.66 -13.70
N MET A 63 7.26 5.84 -13.16
CA MET A 63 8.17 6.97 -13.32
C MET A 63 9.23 7.04 -12.24
N MET A 64 9.06 6.30 -11.16
CA MET A 64 10.06 6.28 -10.11
C MET A 64 11.31 5.61 -10.64
N PRO A 65 12.45 6.26 -10.55
CA PRO A 65 13.67 5.56 -10.90
C PRO A 65 13.92 4.47 -9.86
N LEU A 66 15.04 3.83 -9.95
CA LEU A 66 15.33 2.66 -9.13
C LEU A 66 15.39 3.02 -7.65
N ASP A 67 14.26 3.16 -7.04
CA ASP A 67 14.19 3.37 -5.59
C ASP A 67 13.98 2.01 -4.95
N MET A 68 15.08 1.46 -4.47
CA MET A 68 15.08 0.10 -3.92
C MET A 68 14.32 0.01 -2.61
N SER A 69 13.98 1.15 -2.01
CA SER A 69 13.21 1.13 -0.76
C SER A 69 11.71 0.98 -0.99
N ILE A 70 11.23 1.19 -2.20
CA ILE A 70 9.81 1.02 -2.51
C ILE A 70 9.53 -0.46 -2.65
N VAL A 71 8.58 -0.96 -1.87
CA VAL A 71 8.25 -2.38 -1.84
C VAL A 71 6.82 -2.67 -2.22
N GLY A 72 5.99 -1.66 -2.44
CA GLY A 72 4.62 -1.92 -2.82
C GLY A 72 3.77 -0.68 -2.84
N SER A 73 2.47 -0.89 -2.76
CA SER A 73 1.49 0.18 -2.91
C SER A 73 0.40 0.03 -1.86
N VAL A 74 -0.34 1.11 -1.67
CA VAL A 74 -1.52 1.10 -0.82
C VAL A 74 -2.59 1.96 -1.47
N HIS A 75 -3.84 1.52 -1.37
CA HIS A 75 -4.96 2.38 -1.75
C HIS A 75 -6.18 2.00 -0.94
N SER A 76 -7.15 2.92 -0.90
CA SER A 76 -8.35 2.70 -0.11
C SER A 76 -9.55 2.53 -1.01
N HIS A 77 -10.52 1.77 -0.50
CA HIS A 77 -11.84 1.62 -1.13
C HIS A 77 -12.86 2.31 -0.24
N PRO A 78 -13.68 3.18 -0.80
CA PRO A 78 -14.66 3.92 0.04
C PRO A 78 -15.89 3.09 0.40
N VAL A 79 -15.83 1.79 0.22
CA VAL A 79 -16.91 0.86 0.56
C VAL A 79 -16.30 -0.28 1.35
N ARG A 80 -17.15 -1.09 1.98
CA ARG A 80 -16.71 -2.22 2.79
C ARG A 80 -16.37 -3.39 1.89
N ASP A 81 -15.27 -3.28 1.17
CA ASP A 81 -14.88 -4.33 0.23
C ASP A 81 -13.36 -4.34 0.12
N LEU A 82 -12.75 -5.39 0.63
CA LEU A 82 -11.29 -5.54 0.60
C LEU A 82 -10.81 -6.33 -0.63
N ARG A 83 -11.71 -6.69 -1.52
CA ARG A 83 -11.34 -7.46 -2.70
C ARG A 83 -10.68 -6.54 -3.72
N PHE A 84 -9.73 -7.08 -4.45
CA PHE A 84 -9.08 -6.32 -5.49
C PHE A 84 -9.86 -6.42 -6.80
N SER A 85 -9.70 -5.40 -7.64
CA SER A 85 -10.27 -5.37 -8.98
C SER A 85 -9.20 -5.76 -9.99
N GLU A 86 -9.58 -5.84 -11.26
CA GLU A 86 -8.60 -6.08 -12.32
C GLU A 86 -7.59 -4.94 -12.40
N ALA A 87 -8.04 -3.72 -12.20
CA ALA A 87 -7.13 -2.58 -12.21
C ALA A 87 -6.14 -2.68 -11.05
N ASP A 88 -6.60 -3.18 -9.91
CA ASP A 88 -5.70 -3.38 -8.76
C ASP A 88 -4.61 -4.37 -9.12
N ILE A 89 -4.97 -5.47 -9.78
CA ILE A 89 -4.01 -6.49 -10.16
C ILE A 89 -2.98 -5.91 -11.14
N ASP A 90 -3.41 -5.09 -12.07
CA ASP A 90 -2.48 -4.44 -12.98
C ASP A 90 -1.46 -3.62 -12.21
N MET A 91 -1.91 -2.85 -11.24
CA MET A 91 -1.00 -2.04 -10.45
C MET A 91 -0.06 -2.90 -9.62
N PHE A 92 -0.59 -3.99 -9.03
CA PHE A 92 0.24 -4.90 -8.23
C PHE A 92 1.39 -5.44 -9.08
N GLY A 93 1.10 -5.81 -10.32
CA GLY A 93 2.10 -6.40 -11.18
C GLY A 93 3.20 -5.46 -11.62
N ALA A 94 3.04 -4.15 -11.39
CA ALA A 94 4.04 -3.19 -11.82
C ALA A 94 5.31 -3.30 -11.00
N LYS A 95 5.23 -3.09 -9.67
CA LYS A 95 6.41 -3.16 -8.81
C LYS A 95 6.07 -3.59 -7.38
N GLY A 96 4.84 -3.94 -7.12
CA GLY A 96 4.38 -4.11 -5.76
C GLY A 96 4.53 -5.53 -5.25
N TYR A 97 5.50 -5.75 -4.40
CA TYR A 97 5.57 -7.02 -3.68
C TYR A 97 4.54 -7.08 -2.57
N TYR A 98 4.19 -5.93 -1.99
CA TYR A 98 3.23 -5.82 -0.90
C TYR A 98 2.22 -4.77 -1.29
N ASN A 99 0.97 -5.17 -1.43
CA ASN A 99 -0.06 -4.29 -1.96
C ASN A 99 -1.21 -4.28 -0.97
N ILE A 100 -1.38 -3.15 -0.29
CA ILE A 100 -2.36 -3.02 0.78
C ILE A 100 -3.62 -2.38 0.24
N ILE A 101 -4.77 -2.97 0.56
CA ILE A 101 -6.07 -2.38 0.31
C ILE A 101 -6.71 -2.11 1.66
N VAL A 102 -7.21 -0.89 1.84
CA VAL A 102 -7.90 -0.47 3.03
C VAL A 102 -9.32 -0.15 2.63
N ALA A 103 -10.29 -0.53 3.45
CA ALA A 103 -11.70 -0.32 3.11
C ALA A 103 -12.42 0.43 4.22
N TYR A 104 -13.46 1.15 3.82
CA TYR A 104 -14.35 1.81 4.77
C TYR A 104 -14.85 0.79 5.79
N PRO A 105 -14.90 1.10 7.08
CA PRO A 105 -14.70 2.40 7.73
C PRO A 105 -13.28 2.65 8.23
N TYR A 106 -12.29 1.94 7.72
CA TYR A 106 -10.87 2.23 7.94
C TYR A 106 -10.44 2.02 9.39
N THR A 107 -10.93 0.96 10.00
CA THR A 107 -10.45 0.58 11.33
C THR A 107 -9.20 -0.28 11.15
N ASP A 108 -8.57 -0.62 12.28
CA ASP A 108 -7.36 -1.41 12.25
C ASP A 108 -7.57 -2.84 11.74
N LYS A 109 -8.81 -3.21 11.46
CA LYS A 109 -9.12 -4.52 10.91
C LYS A 109 -9.57 -4.46 9.46
N ASP A 110 -9.67 -3.26 8.90
CA ASP A 110 -10.26 -3.07 7.58
C ASP A 110 -9.19 -2.93 6.52
N TRP A 111 -8.25 -3.85 6.51
CA TRP A 111 -7.19 -3.81 5.51
C TRP A 111 -6.66 -5.22 5.26
N VAL A 112 -6.02 -5.38 4.11
CA VAL A 112 -5.42 -6.65 3.72
C VAL A 112 -4.23 -6.35 2.82
N CYS A 113 -3.26 -7.24 2.83
CA CYS A 113 -2.09 -7.13 1.96
C CYS A 113 -2.11 -8.27 0.96
N TYR A 114 -1.86 -7.95 -0.30
CA TYR A 114 -1.82 -8.94 -1.37
C TYR A 114 -0.46 -8.97 -2.03
N SER A 115 -0.07 -10.14 -2.49
CA SER A 115 1.10 -10.30 -3.35
C SER A 115 0.77 -9.81 -4.77
N PRO A 116 1.77 -9.69 -5.64
CA PRO A 116 1.49 -9.33 -7.03
C PRO A 116 0.54 -10.30 -7.74
N ASP A 117 0.49 -11.53 -7.26
CA ASP A 117 -0.40 -12.54 -7.84
C ASP A 117 -1.80 -12.51 -7.26
N GLY A 118 -2.07 -11.62 -6.33
CA GLY A 118 -3.39 -11.50 -5.73
C GLY A 118 -3.63 -12.44 -4.57
N GLU A 119 -2.59 -13.02 -4.01
CA GLU A 119 -2.73 -13.87 -2.84
C GLU A 119 -2.52 -13.06 -1.58
N LYS A 120 -3.24 -13.39 -0.53
CA LYS A 120 -3.11 -12.68 0.72
C LYS A 120 -1.75 -12.95 1.35
N VAL A 121 -1.15 -11.91 1.87
CA VAL A 121 0.15 -11.96 2.51
C VAL A 121 -0.02 -11.55 3.96
N SER A 122 0.54 -12.33 4.86
CA SER A 122 0.55 -11.97 6.27
C SER A 122 1.54 -10.84 6.49
N LEU A 123 1.09 -9.79 7.16
CA LEU A 123 1.93 -8.62 7.39
C LEU A 123 1.71 -8.14 8.81
N PRO A 124 2.50 -8.66 9.76
CA PRO A 124 2.32 -8.28 11.17
C PRO A 124 2.52 -6.80 11.40
N VAL A 125 1.77 -6.24 12.34
CA VAL A 125 1.92 -4.86 12.75
C VAL A 125 2.92 -4.83 13.91
N VAL A 126 3.96 -4.04 13.77
CA VAL A 126 5.10 -4.06 14.69
C VAL A 126 5.35 -2.65 15.20
N GLU A 127 5.67 -2.56 16.50
CA GLU A 127 6.11 -1.29 17.06
C GLU A 127 7.51 -1.00 16.53
N ALA A 128 7.64 0.12 15.85
CA ALA A 128 8.86 0.38 15.10
C ALA A 128 10.01 0.92 15.92
N ASP A 129 9.72 1.45 17.06
CA ASP A 129 10.73 2.17 17.82
C ASP A 129 11.36 1.35 18.94
N GLN A 130 11.22 0.05 18.88
CA GLN A 130 11.74 -0.83 19.92
C GLN A 130 13.18 -1.23 19.71
#